data_c9c2f937a4a20fba33c1bd60057abb65
#
_entry.id   c9c2f937a4a20fba33c1bd60057abb65
#
_cell.length_a   1.000
_cell.length_b   1.000
_cell.length_c   1.000
_cell.angle_alpha   90.00
_cell.angle_beta   90.00
_cell.angle_gamma   90.00
#
_symmetry.space_group_name_H-M   'P 1'
#
loop_
_entity.id
_entity.type
_entity.pdbx_description
1 polymer ?
#
loop_
_entity_poly.entity_id
_entity_poly.type
_entity_poly.pdbx_seq_one_letter_code
_entity_poly.pdbx_strand_id
1 'polypeptide(L)'
;PVAGTISKIYSIIEGALTTGNATLTGKIGTTAITGGALTITQAGSAAGDVDSASPSAANTVTAGSVISVTVGGTNETASRARVLVEITY
;
A
#
# COMPACT_ATOMS: atom_id res chain seq x y z
N PRO A 1 -19.78 -0.94 2.47
CA PRO A 1 -18.87 -2.03 2.82
C PRO A 1 -19.23 -2.65 4.16
N VAL A 2 -18.93 -3.90 4.33
CA VAL A 2 -19.13 -4.63 5.58
C VAL A 2 -17.86 -4.57 6.44
N ALA A 3 -18.00 -4.83 7.73
CA ALA A 3 -16.88 -4.89 8.66
C ALA A 3 -15.96 -6.07 8.30
N GLY A 4 -14.66 -5.88 8.51
CA GLY A 4 -13.67 -6.92 8.25
C GLY A 4 -12.30 -6.51 8.72
N THR A 5 -11.31 -7.33 8.39
CA THR A 5 -9.91 -7.10 8.75
C THR A 5 -9.08 -7.02 7.48
N ILE A 6 -8.26 -5.98 7.36
CA ILE A 6 -7.33 -5.88 6.24
C ILE A 6 -6.21 -6.86 6.50
N SER A 7 -6.11 -7.89 5.66
CA SER A 7 -5.14 -8.97 5.80
C SER A 7 -3.92 -8.78 4.93
N LYS A 8 -4.07 -8.07 3.82
CA LYS A 8 -2.94 -7.79 2.92
C LYS A 8 -3.17 -6.52 2.11
N ILE A 9 -2.07 -5.85 1.80
CA ILE A 9 -2.06 -4.71 0.88
C ILE A 9 -1.01 -5.02 -0.17
N TYR A 10 -1.39 -4.87 -1.44
CA TYR A 10 -0.51 -5.10 -2.58
C TYR A 10 -0.35 -3.83 -3.38
N SER A 11 0.83 -3.65 -3.99
CA SER A 11 1.02 -2.64 -5.02
C SER A 11 1.60 -3.29 -6.27
N ILE A 12 1.15 -2.82 -7.43
CA ILE A 12 1.64 -3.27 -8.73
C ILE A 12 2.01 -2.01 -9.49
N ILE A 13 3.30 -1.85 -9.81
CA ILE A 13 3.77 -0.67 -10.54
C ILE A 13 3.64 -0.89 -12.04
N GLU A 14 3.33 0.18 -12.77
CA GLU A 14 3.18 0.13 -14.23
C GLU A 14 4.46 0.52 -14.96
N GLY A 15 5.49 0.96 -14.24
CA GLY A 15 6.78 1.30 -14.81
C GLY A 15 7.87 1.27 -13.75
N ALA A 16 9.11 1.10 -14.19
CA ALA A 16 10.26 1.07 -13.28
C ALA A 16 10.46 2.42 -12.59
N LEU A 17 10.94 2.40 -11.36
CA LEU A 17 11.37 3.59 -10.64
C LEU A 17 12.80 3.94 -11.08
N THR A 18 13.07 5.23 -11.27
CA THR A 18 14.38 5.70 -11.74
C THR A 18 15.16 6.48 -10.69
N THR A 19 14.50 6.99 -9.67
CA THR A 19 15.12 7.81 -8.63
C THR A 19 14.57 7.45 -7.25
N GLY A 20 15.29 6.60 -6.53
CA GLY A 20 14.97 6.25 -5.15
C GLY A 20 13.73 5.38 -4.98
N ASN A 21 13.49 5.00 -3.76
CA ASN A 21 12.37 4.12 -3.39
C ASN A 21 11.09 4.92 -3.14
N ALA A 22 9.95 4.31 -3.39
CA ALA A 22 8.65 4.83 -2.98
C ALA A 22 8.14 4.04 -1.78
N THR A 23 7.39 4.70 -0.90
CA THR A 23 6.72 4.05 0.21
C THR A 23 5.23 4.30 0.13
N LEU A 24 4.45 3.27 0.47
CA LEU A 24 3.00 3.37 0.57
C LEU A 24 2.60 2.97 1.99
N THR A 25 1.84 3.83 2.65
CA THR A 25 1.36 3.55 4.00
C THR A 25 -0.15 3.48 3.98
N GLY A 26 -0.71 2.32 4.30
CA GLY A 26 -2.14 2.14 4.42
C GLY A 26 -2.66 2.75 5.72
N LYS A 27 -3.82 3.38 5.63
CA LYS A 27 -4.49 4.01 6.78
C LYS A 27 -5.97 3.71 6.78
N ILE A 28 -6.54 3.64 7.96
CA ILE A 28 -7.98 3.65 8.15
C ILE A 28 -8.33 4.99 8.80
N GLY A 29 -9.04 5.84 8.08
CA GLY A 29 -9.22 7.22 8.48
C GLY A 29 -7.87 7.94 8.49
N THR A 30 -7.46 8.44 9.65
CA THR A 30 -6.14 9.08 9.83
C THR A 30 -5.15 8.21 10.58
N THR A 31 -5.55 6.99 10.95
CA THR A 31 -4.71 6.06 11.74
C THR A 31 -3.96 5.12 10.82
N ALA A 32 -2.64 5.11 10.95
CA ALA A 32 -1.80 4.20 10.18
C ALA A 32 -2.05 2.74 10.61
N ILE A 33 -2.13 1.85 9.62
CA ILE A 33 -2.29 0.41 9.86
C ILE A 33 -0.92 -0.16 10.26
N THR A 34 -0.85 -0.83 11.39
CA THR A 34 0.40 -1.47 11.84
C THR A 34 0.77 -2.60 10.86
N GLY A 35 1.98 -2.52 10.32
CA GLY A 35 2.41 -3.46 9.28
C GLY A 35 1.78 -3.19 7.92
N GLY A 36 1.10 -2.06 7.75
CA GLY A 36 0.45 -1.70 6.49
C GLY A 36 1.29 -0.81 5.58
N ALA A 37 2.58 -0.68 5.87
CA ALA A 37 3.49 0.07 5.00
C ALA A 37 4.28 -0.89 4.12
N LEU A 38 4.42 -0.54 2.84
CA LEU A 38 5.29 -1.28 1.93
C LEU A 38 6.26 -0.33 1.24
N THR A 39 7.41 -0.87 0.86
CA THR A 39 8.43 -0.10 0.15
C THR A 39 8.59 -0.67 -1.25
N ILE A 40 8.45 0.19 -2.25
CA ILE A 40 8.72 -0.16 -3.64
C ILE A 40 10.19 0.20 -3.88
N THR A 41 11.03 -0.83 -4.00
CA THR A 41 12.47 -0.65 -4.16
C THR A 41 12.78 -0.25 -5.59
N GLN A 42 13.56 0.83 -5.75
CA GLN A 42 13.96 1.32 -7.06
C GLN A 42 14.92 0.34 -7.76
N ALA A 43 15.88 -0.22 -7.02
CA ALA A 43 16.85 -1.15 -7.61
C ALA A 43 16.14 -2.41 -8.11
N GLY A 44 16.29 -2.70 -9.39
CA GLY A 44 15.65 -3.85 -10.03
C GLY A 44 14.16 -3.69 -10.28
N SER A 45 13.60 -2.49 -10.10
CA SER A 45 12.18 -2.27 -10.36
C SER A 45 11.85 -2.40 -11.84
N ALA A 46 10.68 -2.94 -12.15
CA ALA A 46 10.20 -3.13 -13.50
C ALA A 46 8.68 -3.05 -13.53
N ALA A 47 8.13 -2.79 -14.72
CA ALA A 47 6.69 -2.78 -14.89
C ALA A 47 6.11 -4.15 -14.51
N GLY A 48 5.04 -4.15 -13.73
CA GLY A 48 4.38 -5.36 -13.25
C GLY A 48 4.91 -5.91 -11.94
N ASP A 49 5.94 -5.29 -11.35
CA ASP A 49 6.45 -5.72 -10.04
C ASP A 49 5.38 -5.56 -8.96
N VAL A 50 5.29 -6.56 -8.11
CA VAL A 50 4.32 -6.62 -7.02
C VAL A 50 5.05 -6.53 -5.68
N ASP A 51 4.62 -5.59 -4.86
CA ASP A 51 5.05 -5.50 -3.46
C ASP A 51 3.83 -5.72 -2.56
N SER A 52 4.07 -6.18 -1.35
CA SER A 52 2.98 -6.46 -0.43
C SER A 52 3.35 -6.14 1.01
N ALA A 53 2.33 -5.88 1.81
CA ALA A 53 2.43 -5.73 3.25
C ALA A 53 1.39 -6.62 3.92
N SER A 54 1.71 -7.12 5.11
CA SER A 54 0.81 -7.97 5.89
C SER A 54 0.47 -7.24 7.19
N PRO A 55 -0.62 -6.48 7.23
CA PRO A 55 -1.03 -5.78 8.44
C PRO A 55 -1.26 -6.73 9.61
N SER A 56 -0.87 -6.29 10.79
CA SER A 56 -0.97 -7.11 12.01
C SER A 56 -1.79 -6.47 13.12
N ALA A 57 -2.04 -5.17 13.05
CA ALA A 57 -2.84 -4.46 14.04
C ALA A 57 -3.39 -3.17 13.44
N ALA A 58 -4.35 -2.53 14.13
CA ALA A 58 -5.02 -1.30 13.68
C ALA A 58 -5.57 -1.45 12.25
N ASN A 59 -6.03 -2.65 11.91
CA ASN A 59 -6.43 -3.03 10.55
C ASN A 59 -7.90 -3.48 10.48
N THR A 60 -8.69 -3.19 11.50
CA THR A 60 -10.13 -3.51 11.50
C THR A 60 -10.90 -2.42 10.78
N VAL A 61 -11.71 -2.83 9.83
CA VAL A 61 -12.57 -1.96 9.03
C VAL A 61 -14.01 -2.15 9.45
N THR A 62 -14.72 -1.04 9.62
CA THR A 62 -16.18 -1.07 9.89
C THR A 62 -16.91 -0.44 8.71
N ALA A 63 -18.21 -0.62 8.64
CA ALA A 63 -19.03 -0.01 7.60
C ALA A 63 -18.84 1.51 7.63
N GLY A 64 -18.56 2.10 6.49
CA GLY A 64 -18.32 3.54 6.37
C GLY A 64 -16.89 3.99 6.64
N SER A 65 -15.99 3.08 7.00
CA SER A 65 -14.57 3.42 7.17
C SER A 65 -13.95 3.89 5.85
N VAL A 66 -13.06 4.87 5.95
CA VAL A 66 -12.31 5.35 4.80
C VAL A 66 -10.91 4.73 4.83
N ILE A 67 -10.57 4.01 3.77
CA ILE A 67 -9.24 3.42 3.61
C ILE A 67 -8.46 4.34 2.68
N SER A 68 -7.29 4.76 3.12
CA SER A 68 -6.43 5.64 2.33
C SER A 68 -5.01 5.12 2.27
N VAL A 69 -4.24 5.60 1.30
CA VAL A 69 -2.83 5.25 1.13
C VAL A 69 -2.05 6.55 1.02
N THR A 70 -1.05 6.70 1.88
CA THR A 70 -0.14 7.84 1.83
C THR A 70 1.12 7.43 1.06
N VAL A 71 1.47 8.21 0.06
CA VAL A 71 2.66 7.98 -0.76
C VAL A 71 3.81 8.83 -0.21
N GLY A 72 4.96 8.22 -0.04
CA GLY A 72 6.16 8.89 0.43
C GLY A 72 7.42 8.32 -0.21
N GLY A 73 8.56 8.60 0.42
CA GLY A 73 9.86 8.14 -0.05
C GLY A 73 10.60 9.17 -0.91
N THR A 74 11.70 8.73 -1.51
CA THR A 74 12.58 9.61 -2.31
C THR A 74 12.35 9.46 -3.81
N ASN A 75 11.37 8.68 -4.22
CA ASN A 75 11.05 8.47 -5.61
C ASN A 75 10.54 9.75 -6.27
N GLU A 76 11.09 10.11 -7.41
CA GLU A 76 10.65 11.24 -8.22
C GLU A 76 10.12 10.81 -9.59
N THR A 77 10.00 9.50 -9.80
CA THR A 77 9.51 8.95 -11.07
C THR A 77 8.02 9.13 -11.18
N ALA A 78 7.55 9.70 -12.29
CA ALA A 78 6.12 9.80 -12.59
C ALA A 78 5.62 8.45 -13.11
N SER A 79 5.35 7.54 -12.21
CA SER A 79 4.87 6.20 -12.51
C SER A 79 3.54 5.95 -11.81
N ARG A 80 2.72 5.08 -12.38
CA ARG A 80 1.46 4.68 -11.79
C ARG A 80 1.62 3.38 -11.03
N ALA A 81 0.86 3.26 -9.96
CA ALA A 81 0.77 2.03 -9.21
C ALA A 81 -0.70 1.69 -8.96
N ARG A 82 -1.00 0.41 -8.97
CA ARG A 82 -2.30 -0.09 -8.53
C ARG A 82 -2.13 -0.61 -7.11
N VAL A 83 -3.10 -0.30 -6.26
CA VAL A 83 -3.11 -0.74 -4.88
C VAL A 83 -4.33 -1.63 -4.67
N LEU A 84 -4.11 -2.82 -4.16
CA LEU A 84 -5.15 -3.78 -3.84
C LEU A 84 -5.15 -4.02 -2.34
N VAL A 85 -6.33 -3.99 -1.75
CA VAL A 85 -6.51 -4.23 -0.32
C VAL A 85 -7.36 -5.49 -0.16
N GLU A 86 -6.81 -6.49 0.51
CA GLU A 86 -7.52 -7.72 0.81
C GLU A 86 -8.18 -7.59 2.18
N ILE A 87 -9.48 -7.80 2.22
CA ILE A 87 -10.25 -7.74 3.45
C ILE A 87 -10.83 -9.12 3.73
N THR A 88 -10.57 -9.61 4.94
CA THR A 88 -11.12 -10.87 5.41
C THR A 88 -12.31 -10.58 6.33
N TYR A 89 -13.41 -11.20 6.05
CA TYR A 89 -14.67 -11.02 6.79
C TYR A 89 -14.89 -12.11 7.82
#